data_30e9cd1f12549c05ba1d66d8eb60c576
#
_entry.id   30e9cd1f12549c05ba1d66d8eb60c576
#
_cell.length_a   1.000
_cell.length_b   1.000
_cell.length_c   1.000
_cell.angle_alpha   90.00
_cell.angle_beta   90.00
_cell.angle_gamma   90.00
#
_symmetry.space_group_name_H-M   'P 1'
#
loop_
_entity.id
_entity.type
_entity.pdbx_description
1 polymer ?
#
loop_
_entity_poly.entity_id
_entity_poly.type
_entity_poly.pdbx_seq_one_letter_code
_entity_poly.pdbx_strand_id
1 'polypeptide(L)'
;MQQLLHSDTLNVDFSSSLTEVVTDEITPVATPNSLVATNAKIDNTNDPTISNLNATFTEPGQKAVYTFYAFNAGELTAYLKSIVYSNVADGNSTKVCTAKTGTTDALVQKACNGISVKVKVGSEAETNSGIANITNHSLLKGVGEQVTVTLEYAADAERADGDFTVSFGDITLNYSSVD
;
A
#
# COMPACT_ATOMS: atom_id res chain seq x y z
N MET A 1 31.47 -1.33 36.44
CA MET A 1 30.48 -2.17 35.78
C MET A 1 30.23 -1.70 34.37
N GLN A 2 30.33 -2.58 33.46
CA GLN A 2 30.03 -2.25 32.10
C GLN A 2 28.55 -2.35 31.85
N GLN A 3 27.95 -1.28 31.45
CA GLN A 3 26.58 -1.28 31.02
C GLN A 3 26.51 -1.81 29.60
N LEU A 4 25.73 -2.85 29.43
CA LEU A 4 25.38 -3.29 28.08
C LEU A 4 24.55 -2.21 27.44
N LEU A 5 25.10 -1.64 26.41
CA LEU A 5 24.37 -0.72 25.57
C LEU A 5 23.42 -1.56 24.70
N HIS A 6 22.24 -1.80 25.21
CA HIS A 6 21.14 -2.17 24.34
C HIS A 6 20.70 -0.88 23.66
N SER A 7 21.06 -0.74 22.41
CA SER A 7 20.31 0.21 21.63
C SER A 7 18.94 -0.44 21.41
N ASP A 8 17.99 -0.02 22.23
CA ASP A 8 16.61 -0.37 21.97
C ASP A 8 16.26 0.15 20.58
N THR A 9 15.84 -0.77 19.71
CA THR A 9 15.59 -0.43 18.31
C THR A 9 14.12 -0.28 18.04
N LEU A 10 13.80 0.75 17.27
CA LEU A 10 12.52 0.87 16.62
C LEU A 10 12.63 0.16 15.27
N ASN A 11 11.87 -0.89 15.07
CA ASN A 11 11.91 -1.62 13.81
C ASN A 11 10.55 -2.27 13.52
N VAL A 12 9.77 -1.65 12.65
CA VAL A 12 8.55 -2.25 12.12
C VAL A 12 8.80 -2.64 10.68
N ASP A 13 8.54 -3.89 10.37
CA ASP A 13 8.73 -4.45 9.04
C ASP A 13 7.39 -4.86 8.45
N PHE A 14 7.23 -4.70 7.13
CA PHE A 14 6.16 -5.37 6.42
C PHE A 14 6.50 -6.85 6.27
N SER A 15 5.47 -7.67 6.34
CA SER A 15 5.59 -9.12 6.33
C SER A 15 4.39 -9.77 5.67
N SER A 16 4.60 -10.90 5.01
CA SER A 16 3.51 -11.75 4.55
C SER A 16 2.95 -12.62 5.68
N SER A 17 3.60 -12.64 6.85
CA SER A 17 3.18 -13.39 8.03
C SER A 17 2.81 -12.44 9.17
N LEU A 18 1.81 -12.85 9.97
CA LEU A 18 1.39 -12.11 11.15
C LEU A 18 2.38 -12.25 12.32
N THR A 19 3.14 -13.33 12.37
CA THR A 19 3.90 -13.71 13.57
C THR A 19 5.41 -13.63 13.42
N GLU A 20 5.90 -13.34 12.22
CA GLU A 20 7.33 -13.22 11.94
C GLU A 20 7.55 -12.38 10.68
N VAL A 21 8.77 -11.96 10.44
CA VAL A 21 9.09 -11.17 9.24
C VAL A 21 9.40 -12.12 8.09
N VAL A 22 8.52 -12.14 7.10
CA VAL A 22 8.68 -12.83 5.83
C VAL A 22 8.45 -11.82 4.71
N THR A 23 9.47 -11.58 3.89
CA THR A 23 9.47 -10.53 2.87
C THR A 23 9.14 -11.04 1.48
N ASP A 24 8.37 -12.11 1.39
CA ASP A 24 7.88 -12.61 0.11
C ASP A 24 6.98 -11.57 -0.57
N GLU A 25 6.88 -11.66 -1.90
CA GLU A 25 5.94 -10.83 -2.64
C GLU A 25 4.52 -11.10 -2.19
N ILE A 26 3.70 -10.07 -2.21
CA ILE A 26 2.29 -10.17 -1.85
C ILE A 26 1.46 -10.32 -3.11
N THR A 27 0.79 -11.46 -3.24
CA THR A 27 -0.10 -11.74 -4.37
C THR A 27 -1.48 -11.15 -4.09
N PRO A 28 -2.01 -10.31 -5.00
CA PRO A 28 -3.34 -9.74 -4.79
C PRO A 28 -4.45 -10.76 -5.06
N VAL A 29 -5.60 -10.53 -4.42
CA VAL A 29 -6.84 -11.19 -4.78
C VAL A 29 -7.61 -10.24 -5.69
N ALA A 30 -7.81 -10.65 -6.94
CA ALA A 30 -8.50 -9.86 -7.95
C ALA A 30 -9.99 -10.21 -8.01
N THR A 31 -10.84 -9.20 -8.18
CA THR A 31 -12.26 -9.37 -8.38
C THR A 31 -12.70 -8.49 -9.55
N PRO A 32 -13.21 -9.05 -10.64
CA PRO A 32 -13.15 -10.48 -10.96
C PRO A 32 -11.73 -10.99 -11.11
N ASN A 33 -11.54 -12.29 -11.02
CA ASN A 33 -10.21 -12.90 -11.06
C ASN A 33 -9.49 -12.74 -12.40
N SER A 34 -10.17 -12.26 -13.42
CA SER A 34 -9.59 -11.92 -14.72
C SER A 34 -8.82 -10.59 -14.72
N LEU A 35 -8.98 -9.78 -13.67
CA LEU A 35 -8.17 -8.56 -13.53
C LEU A 35 -6.70 -8.93 -13.36
N VAL A 36 -5.85 -8.30 -14.16
CA VAL A 36 -4.40 -8.49 -14.08
C VAL A 36 -3.81 -7.44 -13.16
N ALA A 37 -3.19 -7.87 -12.09
CA ALA A 37 -2.46 -7.02 -11.17
C ALA A 37 -1.13 -7.67 -10.80
N THR A 38 -0.10 -6.86 -10.61
CA THR A 38 1.23 -7.36 -10.25
C THR A 38 1.28 -7.74 -8.79
N ASN A 39 2.20 -8.64 -8.43
CA ASN A 39 2.52 -8.86 -7.04
C ASN A 39 3.16 -7.60 -6.45
N ALA A 40 2.82 -7.28 -5.22
CA ALA A 40 3.42 -6.17 -4.51
C ALA A 40 4.75 -6.62 -3.89
N LYS A 41 5.68 -5.68 -3.76
CA LYS A 41 7.01 -5.92 -3.19
C LYS A 41 7.15 -5.20 -1.87
N ILE A 42 7.80 -5.85 -0.91
CA ILE A 42 8.10 -5.31 0.40
C ILE A 42 9.51 -4.74 0.40
N ASP A 43 9.66 -3.54 0.94
CA ASP A 43 10.95 -2.91 1.20
C ASP A 43 10.98 -2.44 2.66
N ASN A 44 11.82 -3.07 3.46
CA ASN A 44 12.01 -2.77 4.88
C ASN A 44 13.37 -2.10 5.15
N THR A 45 14.01 -1.55 4.14
CA THR A 45 15.34 -0.94 4.28
C THR A 45 15.31 0.26 5.24
N ASN A 46 14.23 1.04 5.17
CA ASN A 46 13.96 2.16 6.06
C ASN A 46 12.57 1.95 6.66
N ASP A 47 11.71 2.96 6.66
CA ASP A 47 10.31 2.76 7.02
C ASP A 47 9.66 1.73 6.09
N PRO A 48 8.82 0.84 6.61
CA PRO A 48 8.25 -0.23 5.80
C PRO A 48 7.43 0.34 4.64
N THR A 49 7.72 -0.16 3.45
CA THR A 49 7.15 0.35 2.20
C THR A 49 6.66 -0.82 1.36
N ILE A 50 5.47 -0.66 0.77
CA ILE A 50 4.94 -1.57 -0.23
C ILE A 50 5.00 -0.89 -1.60
N SER A 51 5.47 -1.61 -2.60
CA SER A 51 5.71 -1.08 -3.95
C SER A 51 5.26 -2.05 -5.02
N ASN A 52 5.48 -1.67 -6.28
CA ASN A 52 5.11 -2.45 -7.45
C ASN A 52 3.61 -2.70 -7.53
N LEU A 53 2.84 -1.68 -7.25
CA LEU A 53 1.39 -1.70 -7.29
C LEU A 53 0.95 -1.25 -8.69
N ASN A 54 0.63 -2.22 -9.54
CA ASN A 54 0.24 -1.98 -10.92
C ASN A 54 -0.94 -2.87 -11.28
N ALA A 55 -1.86 -2.36 -12.08
CA ALA A 55 -2.97 -3.15 -12.56
C ALA A 55 -3.34 -2.75 -13.99
N THR A 56 -3.89 -3.70 -14.73
CA THR A 56 -4.50 -3.46 -16.04
C THR A 56 -6.01 -3.58 -15.87
N PHE A 57 -6.69 -2.44 -15.97
CA PHE A 57 -8.15 -2.40 -15.84
C PHE A 57 -8.82 -2.48 -17.20
N THR A 58 -9.98 -3.12 -17.24
CA THR A 58 -10.78 -3.28 -18.46
C THR A 58 -12.18 -2.69 -18.30
N GLU A 59 -12.73 -2.67 -17.09
CA GLU A 59 -14.08 -2.14 -16.86
C GLU A 59 -14.27 -1.71 -15.40
N PRO A 60 -15.22 -0.78 -15.16
CA PRO A 60 -15.57 -0.39 -13.79
C PRO A 60 -16.02 -1.56 -12.92
N GLY A 61 -15.73 -1.46 -11.62
CA GLY A 61 -16.07 -2.47 -10.63
C GLY A 61 -14.94 -3.44 -10.32
N GLN A 62 -13.86 -3.41 -11.09
CA GLN A 62 -12.70 -4.27 -10.83
C GLN A 62 -11.88 -3.78 -9.66
N LYS A 63 -11.34 -4.71 -8.89
CA LYS A 63 -10.43 -4.38 -7.79
C LYS A 63 -9.44 -5.49 -7.51
N ALA A 64 -8.28 -5.11 -6.98
CA ALA A 64 -7.25 -6.03 -6.51
C ALA A 64 -6.93 -5.70 -5.05
N VAL A 65 -6.95 -6.70 -4.17
CA VAL A 65 -6.76 -6.53 -2.73
C VAL A 65 -5.50 -7.26 -2.30
N TYR A 66 -4.59 -6.51 -1.68
CA TYR A 66 -3.36 -7.03 -1.08
C TYR A 66 -3.52 -7.07 0.43
N THR A 67 -3.27 -8.22 1.02
CA THR A 67 -3.31 -8.39 2.49
C THR A 67 -1.94 -8.82 2.97
N PHE A 68 -1.39 -8.06 3.89
CA PHE A 68 -0.11 -8.34 4.52
C PHE A 68 -0.12 -7.76 5.94
N TYR A 69 1.05 -7.68 6.58
CA TYR A 69 1.11 -7.30 7.98
C TYR A 69 2.25 -6.32 8.23
N ALA A 70 2.04 -5.42 9.19
CA ALA A 70 3.10 -4.64 9.80
C ALA A 70 3.47 -5.35 11.10
N PHE A 71 4.71 -5.79 11.23
CA PHE A 71 5.19 -6.56 12.37
C PHE A 71 6.28 -5.80 13.11
N ASN A 72 6.10 -5.62 14.43
CA ASN A 72 7.11 -4.96 15.24
C ASN A 72 8.20 -5.96 15.64
N ALA A 73 9.30 -5.96 14.88
CA ALA A 73 10.47 -6.79 15.10
C ALA A 73 11.51 -6.11 16.00
N GLY A 74 11.25 -4.87 16.44
CA GLY A 74 12.14 -4.12 17.30
C GLY A 74 11.93 -4.39 18.77
N GLU A 75 12.67 -3.68 19.59
CA GLU A 75 12.61 -3.80 21.06
C GLU A 75 11.61 -2.82 21.67
N LEU A 76 11.34 -1.71 20.99
CA LEU A 76 10.48 -0.65 21.49
C LEU A 76 9.06 -0.80 20.96
N THR A 77 8.10 -0.34 21.76
CA THR A 77 6.74 -0.12 21.24
C THR A 77 6.81 0.89 20.11
N ALA A 78 6.16 0.58 19.01
CA ALA A 78 6.10 1.45 17.84
C ALA A 78 4.74 2.14 17.79
N TYR A 79 4.75 3.40 17.38
CA TYR A 79 3.53 4.18 17.22
C TYR A 79 3.42 4.62 15.77
N LEU A 80 2.34 4.25 15.11
CA LEU A 80 2.08 4.67 13.74
C LEU A 80 1.76 6.17 13.75
N LYS A 81 2.54 6.94 12.98
CA LYS A 81 2.40 8.41 12.94
C LYS A 81 1.78 8.90 11.64
N SER A 82 2.04 8.22 10.54
CA SER A 82 1.50 8.62 9.25
C SER A 82 1.48 7.47 8.25
N ILE A 83 0.58 7.58 7.29
CA ILE A 83 0.50 6.75 6.10
C ILE A 83 0.78 7.67 4.92
N VAL A 84 1.81 7.39 4.15
CA VAL A 84 2.29 8.29 3.09
C VAL A 84 2.21 7.59 1.74
N TYR A 85 1.60 8.27 0.78
CA TYR A 85 1.58 7.87 -0.62
C TYR A 85 2.66 8.65 -1.37
N SER A 86 3.57 7.93 -2.02
CA SER A 86 4.58 8.55 -2.88
C SER A 86 4.02 8.79 -4.26
N ASN A 87 4.59 9.76 -4.96
CA ASN A 87 4.31 9.93 -6.38
C ASN A 87 4.94 8.79 -7.20
N VAL A 88 4.34 8.50 -8.34
CA VAL A 88 4.93 7.60 -9.32
C VAL A 88 6.25 8.23 -9.82
N ALA A 89 7.26 7.39 -10.05
CA ALA A 89 8.65 7.81 -10.24
C ALA A 89 8.85 8.95 -11.24
N ASP A 90 8.09 8.95 -12.34
CA ASP A 90 8.22 9.97 -13.39
C ASP A 90 7.02 10.91 -13.45
N GLY A 91 6.22 10.96 -12.37
CA GLY A 91 5.00 11.75 -12.34
C GLY A 91 4.89 12.64 -11.13
N ASN A 92 3.91 13.54 -11.18
CA ASN A 92 3.58 14.43 -10.07
C ASN A 92 2.32 13.98 -9.33
N SER A 93 1.91 12.72 -9.53
CA SER A 93 0.72 12.17 -8.92
C SER A 93 0.99 10.78 -8.36
N THR A 94 0.11 10.34 -7.46
CA THR A 94 0.21 9.03 -6.83
C THR A 94 -0.21 7.89 -7.74
N LYS A 95 -0.73 8.19 -8.92
CA LYS A 95 -1.06 7.20 -9.95
C LYS A 95 -0.83 7.78 -11.34
N VAL A 96 -0.50 6.90 -12.29
CA VAL A 96 -0.40 7.22 -13.71
C VAL A 96 -1.18 6.18 -14.49
N CYS A 97 -2.16 6.62 -15.29
CA CYS A 97 -2.95 5.76 -16.15
C CYS A 97 -2.44 5.89 -17.57
N THR A 98 -2.19 4.76 -18.23
CA THR A 98 -1.63 4.71 -19.59
C THR A 98 -2.51 3.87 -20.48
N ALA A 99 -2.92 4.43 -21.62
CA ALA A 99 -3.75 3.73 -22.60
C ALA A 99 -2.99 2.54 -23.20
N LYS A 100 -3.71 1.45 -23.41
CA LYS A 100 -3.27 0.31 -24.22
C LYS A 100 -3.97 0.35 -25.56
N THR A 101 -3.70 -0.64 -26.41
CA THR A 101 -4.30 -0.77 -27.73
C THR A 101 -5.84 -0.76 -27.62
N GLY A 102 -6.50 0.02 -28.44
CA GLY A 102 -7.96 0.05 -28.55
C GLY A 102 -8.65 1.17 -27.79
N THR A 103 -7.90 2.00 -27.07
CA THR A 103 -8.47 3.18 -26.40
C THR A 103 -7.61 4.42 -26.67
N THR A 104 -8.06 5.57 -26.19
CA THR A 104 -7.37 6.85 -26.37
C THR A 104 -6.99 7.43 -25.00
N ASP A 105 -5.96 8.27 -24.98
CA ASP A 105 -5.53 8.94 -23.77
C ASP A 105 -6.65 9.78 -23.13
N ALA A 106 -7.47 10.43 -23.94
CA ALA A 106 -8.58 11.25 -23.44
C ALA A 106 -9.60 10.42 -22.65
N LEU A 107 -9.96 9.24 -23.18
CA LEU A 107 -10.90 8.33 -22.51
C LEU A 107 -10.27 7.74 -21.24
N VAL A 108 -8.99 7.38 -21.32
CA VAL A 108 -8.26 6.82 -20.16
C VAL A 108 -8.15 7.86 -19.04
N GLN A 109 -7.90 9.12 -19.34
CA GLN A 109 -7.82 10.14 -18.30
C GLN A 109 -9.17 10.36 -17.58
N LYS A 110 -10.27 10.25 -18.31
CA LYS A 110 -11.60 10.29 -17.69
C LYS A 110 -11.82 9.07 -16.78
N ALA A 111 -11.50 7.87 -17.27
CA ALA A 111 -11.60 6.63 -16.50
C ALA A 111 -10.70 6.67 -15.25
N CYS A 112 -9.53 7.28 -15.40
CA CYS A 112 -8.54 7.40 -14.32
C CYS A 112 -9.07 8.15 -13.09
N ASN A 113 -10.02 9.06 -13.30
CA ASN A 113 -10.67 9.76 -12.17
C ASN A 113 -11.45 8.81 -11.26
N GLY A 114 -11.83 7.64 -11.77
CA GLY A 114 -12.50 6.60 -10.99
C GLY A 114 -11.57 5.54 -10.41
N ILE A 115 -10.26 5.69 -10.61
CA ILE A 115 -9.26 4.77 -10.08
C ILE A 115 -8.73 5.30 -8.76
N SER A 116 -8.67 4.43 -7.75
CA SER A 116 -8.12 4.78 -6.44
C SER A 116 -7.26 3.65 -5.88
N VAL A 117 -6.36 4.03 -4.99
CA VAL A 117 -5.65 3.11 -4.12
C VAL A 117 -6.03 3.45 -2.68
N LYS A 118 -6.47 2.43 -1.95
CA LYS A 118 -6.92 2.61 -0.56
C LYS A 118 -6.06 1.75 0.34
N VAL A 119 -5.77 2.27 1.53
CA VAL A 119 -5.00 1.57 2.54
C VAL A 119 -5.74 1.58 3.87
N LYS A 120 -5.75 0.42 4.53
CA LYS A 120 -6.25 0.29 5.90
C LYS A 120 -5.19 -0.40 6.75
N VAL A 121 -4.79 0.24 7.84
CA VAL A 121 -3.79 -0.29 8.78
C VAL A 121 -4.48 -0.54 10.12
N GLY A 122 -4.59 -1.81 10.50
CA GLY A 122 -5.19 -2.19 11.77
C GLY A 122 -6.56 -1.55 11.98
N SER A 123 -6.70 -0.79 13.04
CA SER A 123 -7.94 -0.12 13.43
C SER A 123 -8.10 1.29 12.82
N GLU A 124 -7.09 1.80 12.10
CA GLU A 124 -7.22 3.10 11.46
C GLU A 124 -8.31 3.09 10.39
N ALA A 125 -8.89 4.25 10.13
CA ALA A 125 -9.82 4.40 9.02
C ALA A 125 -9.10 4.16 7.69
N GLU A 126 -9.81 3.55 6.73
CA GLU A 126 -9.30 3.41 5.37
C GLU A 126 -9.07 4.80 4.77
N THR A 127 -7.94 4.97 4.08
CA THR A 127 -7.60 6.22 3.42
C THR A 127 -7.24 5.98 1.95
N ASN A 128 -7.57 6.95 1.09
CA ASN A 128 -7.17 6.96 -0.31
C ASN A 128 -6.15 8.06 -0.65
N SER A 129 -5.69 8.80 0.34
CA SER A 129 -4.76 9.93 0.13
C SER A 129 -3.67 10.03 1.18
N GLY A 130 -3.64 9.08 2.12
CA GLY A 130 -2.72 9.13 3.25
C GLY A 130 -3.35 9.75 4.49
N ILE A 131 -2.68 9.57 5.63
CA ILE A 131 -3.06 10.15 6.91
C ILE A 131 -1.80 10.70 7.57
N ALA A 132 -1.89 11.94 8.06
CA ALA A 132 -0.83 12.54 8.87
C ALA A 132 -1.29 12.67 10.32
N ASN A 133 -0.34 12.81 11.23
CA ASN A 133 -0.62 13.10 12.64
C ASN A 133 -1.51 12.06 13.35
N ILE A 134 -1.26 10.79 13.08
CA ILE A 134 -1.94 9.69 13.76
C ILE A 134 -1.48 9.67 15.22
N THR A 135 -2.42 9.43 16.14
CA THR A 135 -2.17 9.29 17.57
C THR A 135 -2.81 8.03 18.11
N ASN A 136 -2.32 7.54 19.25
CA ASN A 136 -2.90 6.39 19.95
C ASN A 136 -2.92 5.09 19.12
N HIS A 137 -1.99 4.94 18.18
CA HIS A 137 -1.88 3.73 17.38
C HIS A 137 -0.56 3.02 17.72
N SER A 138 -0.58 2.22 18.76
CA SER A 138 0.60 1.49 19.24
C SER A 138 0.65 0.08 18.63
N LEU A 139 1.87 -0.38 18.40
CA LEU A 139 2.17 -1.75 18.00
C LEU A 139 3.27 -2.26 18.93
N LEU A 140 2.91 -3.19 19.81
CA LEU A 140 3.82 -3.71 20.82
C LEU A 140 4.89 -4.60 20.18
N LYS A 141 6.03 -4.73 20.85
CA LYS A 141 7.09 -5.65 20.48
C LYS A 141 6.53 -7.05 20.23
N GLY A 142 6.90 -7.66 19.11
CA GLY A 142 6.49 -9.00 18.74
C GLY A 142 5.06 -9.13 18.25
N VAL A 143 4.38 -8.02 18.03
CA VAL A 143 2.99 -8.00 17.56
C VAL A 143 2.92 -7.53 16.12
N GLY A 144 2.08 -8.19 15.34
CA GLY A 144 1.75 -7.79 13.98
C GLY A 144 0.32 -7.30 13.88
N GLU A 145 0.05 -6.44 12.90
CA GLU A 145 -1.31 -6.01 12.57
C GLU A 145 -1.53 -6.05 11.07
N GLN A 146 -2.76 -6.27 10.67
CA GLN A 146 -3.09 -6.41 9.25
C GLN A 146 -3.04 -5.07 8.53
N VAL A 147 -2.50 -5.11 7.32
CA VAL A 147 -2.52 -4.01 6.35
C VAL A 147 -3.22 -4.50 5.10
N THR A 148 -4.17 -3.73 4.61
CA THR A 148 -4.89 -4.03 3.38
C THR A 148 -4.74 -2.88 2.40
N VAL A 149 -4.28 -3.19 1.19
CA VAL A 149 -4.18 -2.23 0.08
C VAL A 149 -5.13 -2.67 -1.01
N THR A 150 -6.00 -1.78 -1.46
CA THR A 150 -6.99 -2.05 -2.50
C THR A 150 -6.77 -1.11 -3.68
N LEU A 151 -6.54 -1.68 -4.86
CA LEU A 151 -6.54 -0.95 -6.13
C LEU A 151 -7.94 -1.13 -6.71
N GLU A 152 -8.62 -0.03 -7.00
CA GLU A 152 -10.04 -0.10 -7.38
C GLU A 152 -10.39 0.79 -8.55
N TYR A 153 -11.21 0.25 -9.46
CA TYR A 153 -11.89 0.98 -10.52
C TYR A 153 -13.36 1.08 -10.08
N ALA A 154 -13.80 2.27 -9.70
CA ALA A 154 -15.14 2.46 -9.13
C ALA A 154 -16.23 1.99 -10.09
N ALA A 155 -17.28 1.35 -9.57
CA ALA A 155 -18.34 0.77 -10.37
C ALA A 155 -19.14 1.80 -11.18
N ASP A 156 -19.19 3.04 -10.70
CA ASP A 156 -19.91 4.15 -11.35
C ASP A 156 -18.98 5.07 -12.15
N ALA A 157 -17.72 4.68 -12.34
CA ALA A 157 -16.74 5.49 -13.05
C ALA A 157 -16.97 5.48 -14.57
N GLU A 158 -16.41 6.49 -15.24
CA GLU A 158 -16.39 6.56 -16.70
C GLU A 158 -15.63 5.36 -17.28
N ARG A 159 -16.12 4.84 -18.39
CA ARG A 159 -15.47 3.75 -19.12
C ARG A 159 -14.43 4.29 -20.09
N ALA A 160 -13.30 3.61 -20.17
CA ALA A 160 -12.41 3.71 -21.32
C ALA A 160 -12.80 2.61 -22.32
N ASP A 161 -12.76 2.90 -23.62
CA ASP A 161 -13.10 1.93 -24.66
C ASP A 161 -11.91 1.01 -24.95
N GLY A 162 -11.45 0.30 -23.93
CA GLY A 162 -10.31 -0.59 -24.02
C GLY A 162 -9.52 -0.63 -22.74
N ASP A 163 -8.51 -1.48 -22.70
CA ASP A 163 -7.68 -1.69 -21.52
C ASP A 163 -6.76 -0.50 -21.28
N PHE A 164 -6.46 -0.26 -20.02
CA PHE A 164 -5.43 0.68 -19.65
C PHE A 164 -4.68 0.18 -18.40
N THR A 165 -3.40 0.54 -18.33
CA THR A 165 -2.57 0.19 -17.17
C THR A 165 -2.50 1.36 -16.21
N VAL A 166 -2.48 1.04 -14.93
CA VAL A 166 -2.30 2.04 -13.88
C VAL A 166 -1.11 1.63 -13.03
N SER A 167 -0.17 2.55 -12.89
CA SER A 167 0.94 2.42 -11.96
C SER A 167 0.67 3.34 -10.78
N PHE A 168 0.80 2.80 -9.58
CA PHE A 168 0.62 3.55 -8.33
C PHE A 168 1.97 3.80 -7.69
N GLY A 169 2.08 4.89 -6.95
CA GLY A 169 3.25 5.16 -6.13
C GLY A 169 3.30 4.23 -4.93
N ASP A 170 4.44 4.22 -4.26
CA ASP A 170 4.65 3.38 -3.09
C ASP A 170 3.85 3.88 -1.90
N ILE A 171 3.55 2.98 -0.97
CA ILE A 171 2.89 3.33 0.29
C ILE A 171 3.84 3.00 1.43
N THR A 172 4.11 4.00 2.27
CA THR A 172 5.05 3.90 3.39
C THR A 172 4.31 4.19 4.70
N LEU A 173 4.57 3.39 5.72
CA LEU A 173 4.09 3.65 7.07
C LEU A 173 5.24 4.23 7.89
N ASN A 174 5.01 5.38 8.53
CA ASN A 174 6.00 6.00 9.40
C ASN A 174 5.66 5.72 10.85
N TYR A 175 6.60 5.11 11.56
CA TYR A 175 6.48 4.78 12.97
C TYR A 175 7.48 5.59 13.79
N SER A 176 7.13 5.82 15.05
CA SER A 176 7.97 6.47 16.04
C SER A 176 8.00 5.63 17.32
N SER A 177 9.04 5.81 18.12
CA SER A 177 9.08 5.23 19.46
C SER A 177 8.31 6.05 20.49
N VAL A 178 7.79 7.18 20.08
CA VAL A 178 7.01 8.11 20.93
C VAL A 178 5.67 8.38 20.27
N ASP A 179 4.61 8.26 21.07
CA ASP A 179 3.26 8.55 20.58
C ASP A 179 3.03 10.06 20.37
#